data_0c53e1dff6f8daacdc68b3c383db1c92
#
_entry.id   0c53e1dff6f8daacdc68b3c383db1c92
#
_cell.length_a   1.000
_cell.length_b   1.000
_cell.length_c   1.000
_cell.angle_alpha   90.00
_cell.angle_beta   90.00
_cell.angle_gamma   90.00
#
_symmetry.space_group_name_H-M   'P 1'
#
loop_
_entity.id
_entity.type
_entity.pdbx_description
1 polymer ?
#
loop_
_entity_poly.entity_id
_entity_poly.type
_entity_poly.pdbx_seq_one_letter_code
_entity_poly.pdbx_strand_id
1 'polypeptide(L)'
;MSDIPLSLLFAALFFLIIFSAFFSSSETGMMSLNRYRMRHLAKQGHSGAKRASKLLARTDRLIGVILIGNNFVNIAAASIATIIAQRIWVDNPELGVSIATILLTLAILIFSEVTPKTIAANHPEKIAFPASFLLQPLLILLMPFVYVVNAIANVLIKITGLKLDQNSKDLLSTEEFRTLVHEAGALIPAKRQQMLLSILDLETVRVNDIMVPRSEIVGIDLDDDIRDIETILRTSQHTRLPVWKGNINNIIGMLHMRNAAKVLAQPEFNKAELLQVTRDPYFVPETAQLHNQLFNFQKEQRRIAIVVDEYGNVQGIATLEDILEEIVGDFTSDMSATSQDITPQDDGSFIIDGTTNIRDLNKALDFDLPITGPKTFSGLIIEALESIPDSNICLKIEDYQIEILKVKANMIATAKVTKV
;
A
#
# COMPACT_ATOMS: atom_id res chain seq x y z
N MET A 1 -52.01 40.83 -2.44
CA MET A 1 -51.18 40.23 -1.39
C MET A 1 -51.41 40.84 -0.01
N SER A 2 -52.40 41.66 0.16
CA SER A 2 -52.81 42.31 1.44
C SER A 2 -53.50 41.42 2.44
N ASP A 3 -53.96 40.25 2.04
CA ASP A 3 -54.90 39.43 2.85
C ASP A 3 -54.25 38.25 3.59
N ILE A 4 -52.93 38.00 3.42
CA ILE A 4 -52.22 36.94 4.09
C ILE A 4 -51.89 37.37 5.53
N PRO A 5 -52.33 36.66 6.60
CA PRO A 5 -52.01 37.05 7.97
C PRO A 5 -50.48 37.00 8.22
N LEU A 6 -49.95 37.91 9.01
CA LEU A 6 -48.53 38.03 9.32
C LEU A 6 -48.00 36.78 9.98
N SER A 7 -48.83 36.12 10.80
CA SER A 7 -48.49 34.82 11.43
C SER A 7 -48.16 33.72 10.42
N LEU A 8 -48.87 33.69 9.28
CA LEU A 8 -48.63 32.71 8.22
C LEU A 8 -47.31 32.97 7.51
N LEU A 9 -46.96 34.27 7.31
CA LEU A 9 -45.68 34.63 6.72
C LEU A 9 -44.47 34.24 7.62
N PHE A 10 -44.58 34.45 8.94
CA PHE A 10 -43.57 34.00 9.88
C PHE A 10 -43.47 32.46 9.93
N ALA A 11 -44.60 31.77 9.91
CA ALA A 11 -44.62 30.30 9.84
C ALA A 11 -43.95 29.80 8.55
N ALA A 12 -44.26 30.42 7.40
CA ALA A 12 -43.61 30.06 6.13
C ALA A 12 -42.10 30.33 6.16
N LEU A 13 -41.67 31.47 6.71
CA LEU A 13 -40.25 31.78 6.88
C LEU A 13 -39.54 30.76 7.76
N PHE A 14 -40.15 30.36 8.87
CA PHE A 14 -39.62 29.33 9.77
C PHE A 14 -39.41 27.98 9.05
N PHE A 15 -40.44 27.55 8.29
CA PHE A 15 -40.30 26.31 7.51
C PHE A 15 -39.23 26.40 6.43
N LEU A 16 -39.09 27.56 5.75
CA LEU A 16 -38.03 27.75 4.76
C LEU A 16 -36.66 27.70 5.39
N ILE A 17 -36.45 28.23 6.59
CA ILE A 17 -35.18 28.11 7.34
C ILE A 17 -34.85 26.65 7.65
N ILE A 18 -35.86 25.84 8.04
CA ILE A 18 -35.70 24.40 8.27
C ILE A 18 -35.37 23.65 6.98
N PHE A 19 -36.01 23.98 5.85
CA PHE A 19 -35.69 23.37 4.56
C PHE A 19 -34.29 23.75 4.09
N SER A 20 -33.85 24.99 4.28
CA SER A 20 -32.50 25.41 4.01
C SER A 20 -31.48 24.62 4.85
N ALA A 21 -31.73 24.46 6.16
CA ALA A 21 -30.92 23.64 7.05
C ALA A 21 -30.85 22.16 6.60
N PHE A 22 -31.96 21.63 6.11
CA PHE A 22 -32.03 20.28 5.54
C PHE A 22 -31.12 20.14 4.31
N PHE A 23 -31.20 21.08 3.34
CA PHE A 23 -30.34 21.01 2.15
C PHE A 23 -28.87 21.17 2.52
N SER A 24 -28.55 22.15 3.36
CA SER A 24 -27.18 22.43 3.81
C SER A 24 -26.53 21.27 4.58
N SER A 25 -27.29 20.67 5.52
CA SER A 25 -26.80 19.49 6.24
C SER A 25 -26.70 18.25 5.36
N SER A 26 -27.63 18.09 4.40
CA SER A 26 -27.62 16.96 3.45
C SER A 26 -26.40 17.02 2.54
N GLU A 27 -26.02 18.20 2.05
CA GLU A 27 -24.81 18.42 1.25
C GLU A 27 -23.56 17.95 2.01
N THR A 28 -23.34 18.54 3.19
CA THR A 28 -22.18 18.25 4.01
C THR A 28 -22.18 16.80 4.46
N GLY A 29 -23.32 16.28 4.91
CA GLY A 29 -23.44 14.89 5.34
C GLY A 29 -23.14 13.89 4.23
N MET A 30 -23.65 14.11 3.00
CA MET A 30 -23.36 13.25 1.86
C MET A 30 -21.89 13.29 1.43
N MET A 31 -21.26 14.47 1.45
CA MET A 31 -19.84 14.63 1.07
C MET A 31 -18.89 14.07 2.13
N SER A 32 -19.24 14.16 3.41
CA SER A 32 -18.42 13.67 4.52
C SER A 32 -18.57 12.17 4.80
N LEU A 33 -19.42 11.44 4.05
CA LEU A 33 -19.58 10.00 4.22
C LEU A 33 -18.30 9.24 3.86
N ASN A 34 -17.85 8.37 4.76
CA ASN A 34 -16.81 7.40 4.43
C ASN A 34 -17.37 6.40 3.39
N ARG A 35 -16.86 6.48 2.16
CA ARG A 35 -17.35 5.68 1.02
C ARG A 35 -17.19 4.17 1.22
N TYR A 36 -16.13 3.73 1.90
CA TYR A 36 -15.88 2.31 2.18
C TYR A 36 -16.90 1.76 3.18
N ARG A 37 -17.11 2.49 4.29
CA ARG A 37 -18.07 2.12 5.32
C ARG A 37 -19.50 2.13 4.79
N MET A 38 -19.88 3.14 4.00
CA MET A 38 -21.16 3.20 3.33
C MET A 38 -21.39 2.00 2.39
N ARG A 39 -20.40 1.64 1.55
CA ARG A 39 -20.46 0.47 0.67
C ARG A 39 -20.59 -0.83 1.46
N HIS A 40 -19.89 -0.96 2.58
CA HIS A 40 -19.99 -2.11 3.47
C HIS A 40 -21.40 -2.25 4.05
N LEU A 41 -21.96 -1.18 4.62
CA LEU A 41 -23.33 -1.16 5.14
C LEU A 41 -24.37 -1.43 4.04
N ALA A 42 -24.17 -0.93 2.84
CA ALA A 42 -25.04 -1.20 1.70
C ALA A 42 -25.06 -2.68 1.30
N LYS A 43 -23.89 -3.35 1.34
CA LYS A 43 -23.79 -4.82 1.14
C LYS A 43 -24.48 -5.61 2.25
N GLN A 44 -24.44 -5.13 3.49
CA GLN A 44 -25.16 -5.72 4.63
C GLN A 44 -26.68 -5.50 4.59
N GLY A 45 -27.21 -4.79 3.59
CA GLY A 45 -28.64 -4.62 3.42
C GLY A 45 -29.22 -3.31 3.96
N HIS A 46 -28.39 -2.41 4.56
CA HIS A 46 -28.88 -1.16 5.12
C HIS A 46 -29.49 -0.25 4.04
N SER A 47 -30.81 0.02 4.13
CA SER A 47 -31.58 0.72 3.09
C SER A 47 -31.10 2.16 2.84
N GLY A 48 -30.78 2.92 3.91
CA GLY A 48 -30.23 4.28 3.81
C GLY A 48 -28.89 4.33 3.10
N ALA A 49 -27.98 3.40 3.42
CA ALA A 49 -26.66 3.28 2.78
C ALA A 49 -26.79 2.92 1.29
N LYS A 50 -27.74 2.03 0.92
CA LYS A 50 -28.03 1.70 -0.49
C LYS A 50 -28.49 2.92 -1.27
N ARG A 51 -29.42 3.74 -0.69
CA ARG A 51 -29.90 4.98 -1.34
C ARG A 51 -28.79 6.00 -1.45
N ALA A 52 -28.04 6.27 -0.36
CA ALA A 52 -26.92 7.20 -0.37
C ALA A 52 -25.85 6.80 -1.40
N SER A 53 -25.52 5.50 -1.50
CA SER A 53 -24.58 4.98 -2.50
C SER A 53 -25.04 5.21 -3.94
N LYS A 54 -26.36 5.06 -4.22
CA LYS A 54 -26.93 5.36 -5.55
C LYS A 54 -26.87 6.85 -5.88
N LEU A 55 -27.12 7.71 -4.90
CA LEU A 55 -27.05 9.16 -5.08
C LEU A 55 -25.62 9.63 -5.32
N LEU A 56 -24.66 9.11 -4.53
CA LEU A 56 -23.24 9.44 -4.66
C LEU A 56 -22.56 8.82 -5.89
N ALA A 57 -23.18 7.84 -6.54
CA ALA A 57 -22.72 7.35 -7.84
C ALA A 57 -22.79 8.40 -8.96
N ARG A 58 -23.59 9.47 -8.76
CA ARG A 58 -23.74 10.63 -9.66
C ARG A 58 -23.69 11.91 -8.83
N THR A 59 -22.52 12.14 -8.23
CA THR A 59 -22.26 13.25 -7.28
C THR A 59 -22.57 14.61 -7.90
N ASP A 60 -22.23 14.80 -9.18
CA ASP A 60 -22.53 16.01 -9.96
C ASP A 60 -24.03 16.36 -9.94
N ARG A 61 -24.88 15.37 -10.16
CA ARG A 61 -26.34 15.57 -10.16
C ARG A 61 -26.90 15.81 -8.75
N LEU A 62 -26.37 15.10 -7.77
CA LEU A 62 -26.76 15.27 -6.38
C LEU A 62 -26.47 16.68 -5.88
N ILE A 63 -25.25 17.16 -6.10
CA ILE A 63 -24.84 18.52 -5.75
C ILE A 63 -25.75 19.55 -6.46
N GLY A 64 -25.99 19.36 -7.76
CA GLY A 64 -26.87 20.26 -8.52
C GLY A 64 -28.29 20.36 -7.91
N VAL A 65 -28.91 19.25 -7.52
CA VAL A 65 -30.22 19.25 -6.86
C VAL A 65 -30.22 19.99 -5.53
N ILE A 66 -29.22 19.69 -4.69
CA ILE A 66 -29.10 20.31 -3.36
C ILE A 66 -28.87 21.83 -3.49
N LEU A 67 -27.98 22.25 -4.39
CA LEU A 67 -27.70 23.68 -4.62
C LEU A 67 -28.93 24.42 -5.16
N ILE A 68 -29.66 23.86 -6.14
CA ILE A 68 -30.88 24.46 -6.66
C ILE A 68 -31.92 24.59 -5.55
N GLY A 69 -32.14 23.51 -4.78
CA GLY A 69 -33.08 23.50 -3.67
C GLY A 69 -32.73 24.52 -2.59
N ASN A 70 -31.49 24.55 -2.15
CA ASN A 70 -31.00 25.48 -1.12
C ASN A 70 -31.14 26.94 -1.57
N ASN A 71 -30.68 27.27 -2.79
CA ASN A 71 -30.78 28.63 -3.32
C ASN A 71 -32.23 29.08 -3.49
N PHE A 72 -33.10 28.19 -4.01
CA PHE A 72 -34.49 28.49 -4.14
C PHE A 72 -35.17 28.81 -2.79
N VAL A 73 -34.89 28.00 -1.77
CA VAL A 73 -35.44 28.20 -0.42
C VAL A 73 -34.90 29.48 0.20
N ASN A 74 -33.64 29.79 0.05
CA ASN A 74 -33.01 31.00 0.60
C ASN A 74 -33.55 32.28 -0.08
N ILE A 75 -33.74 32.28 -1.41
CA ILE A 75 -34.36 33.38 -2.15
C ILE A 75 -35.83 33.58 -1.73
N ALA A 76 -36.59 32.46 -1.58
CA ALA A 76 -37.96 32.53 -1.11
C ALA A 76 -38.06 33.07 0.33
N ALA A 77 -37.14 32.68 1.22
CA ALA A 77 -37.07 33.21 2.57
C ALA A 77 -36.77 34.72 2.59
N ALA A 78 -35.83 35.16 1.77
CA ALA A 78 -35.51 36.58 1.63
C ALA A 78 -36.72 37.41 1.11
N SER A 79 -37.43 36.87 0.11
CA SER A 79 -38.66 37.51 -0.42
C SER A 79 -39.73 37.65 0.63
N ILE A 80 -39.99 36.58 1.42
CA ILE A 80 -40.97 36.63 2.52
C ILE A 80 -40.54 37.61 3.62
N ALA A 81 -39.27 37.57 4.00
CA ALA A 81 -38.72 38.50 5.01
C ALA A 81 -38.87 39.99 4.57
N THR A 82 -38.66 40.29 3.29
CA THR A 82 -38.92 41.61 2.75
C THR A 82 -40.36 42.04 2.86
N ILE A 83 -41.30 41.11 2.55
CA ILE A 83 -42.75 41.39 2.69
C ILE A 83 -43.12 41.63 4.16
N ILE A 84 -42.58 40.86 5.08
CA ILE A 84 -42.79 41.03 6.53
C ILE A 84 -42.28 42.37 6.98
N ALA A 85 -41.05 42.76 6.56
CA ALA A 85 -40.42 44.02 6.92
C ALA A 85 -41.24 45.23 6.47
N GLN A 86 -41.71 45.24 5.21
CA GLN A 86 -42.52 46.33 4.66
C GLN A 86 -43.88 46.47 5.38
N ARG A 87 -44.44 45.37 5.95
CA ARG A 87 -45.67 45.45 6.70
C ARG A 87 -45.52 45.89 8.16
N ILE A 88 -44.35 45.65 8.75
CA ILE A 88 -44.06 46.03 10.15
C ILE A 88 -43.60 47.48 10.22
N TRP A 89 -42.72 47.87 9.30
CA TRP A 89 -42.16 49.23 9.24
C TRP A 89 -42.82 50.08 8.15
N VAL A 90 -44.09 50.42 8.36
CA VAL A 90 -44.88 51.18 7.38
C VAL A 90 -44.31 52.58 7.15
N ASP A 91 -43.83 53.26 8.22
CA ASP A 91 -43.33 54.63 8.18
C ASP A 91 -41.94 54.75 7.53
N ASN A 92 -41.10 53.72 7.63
CA ASN A 92 -39.74 53.67 7.07
C ASN A 92 -39.43 52.27 6.47
N PRO A 93 -40.00 51.92 5.30
CA PRO A 93 -39.87 50.59 4.71
C PRO A 93 -38.43 50.22 4.35
N GLU A 94 -37.62 51.16 3.93
CA GLU A 94 -36.20 50.95 3.55
C GLU A 94 -35.37 50.50 4.76
N LEU A 95 -35.53 51.19 5.89
CA LEU A 95 -34.84 50.85 7.14
C LEU A 95 -35.32 49.46 7.67
N GLY A 96 -36.63 49.22 7.56
CA GLY A 96 -37.20 47.90 7.92
C GLY A 96 -36.62 46.73 7.09
N VAL A 97 -36.52 46.91 5.77
CA VAL A 97 -35.95 45.93 4.86
C VAL A 97 -34.45 45.69 5.18
N SER A 98 -33.68 46.77 5.45
CA SER A 98 -32.27 46.66 5.80
C SER A 98 -32.05 45.88 7.09
N ILE A 99 -32.83 46.17 8.16
CA ILE A 99 -32.79 45.41 9.43
C ILE A 99 -33.18 43.95 9.22
N ALA A 100 -34.30 43.72 8.51
CA ALA A 100 -34.76 42.37 8.23
C ALA A 100 -33.74 41.51 7.45
N THR A 101 -33.03 42.15 6.48
CA THR A 101 -32.00 41.49 5.71
C THR A 101 -30.83 41.07 6.60
N ILE A 102 -30.37 41.91 7.50
CA ILE A 102 -29.28 41.60 8.44
C ILE A 102 -29.72 40.49 9.38
N LEU A 103 -30.91 40.57 9.97
CA LEU A 103 -31.42 39.57 10.88
C LEU A 103 -31.63 38.20 10.18
N LEU A 104 -32.18 38.22 8.96
CA LEU A 104 -32.37 37.01 8.18
C LEU A 104 -31.02 36.39 7.80
N THR A 105 -30.03 37.19 7.38
CA THR A 105 -28.70 36.71 7.05
C THR A 105 -28.06 36.02 8.26
N LEU A 106 -28.13 36.61 9.45
CA LEU A 106 -27.63 35.98 10.67
C LEU A 106 -28.42 34.71 11.02
N ALA A 107 -29.74 34.72 10.86
CA ALA A 107 -30.55 33.55 11.12
C ALA A 107 -30.22 32.39 10.16
N ILE A 108 -30.09 32.66 8.85
CA ILE A 108 -29.70 31.64 7.86
C ILE A 108 -28.30 31.15 8.16
N LEU A 109 -27.33 32.03 8.40
CA LEU A 109 -25.95 31.65 8.69
C LEU A 109 -25.86 30.72 9.89
N ILE A 110 -26.53 31.04 11.00
CA ILE A 110 -26.44 30.26 12.23
C ILE A 110 -27.30 28.98 12.13
N PHE A 111 -28.59 29.11 11.78
CA PHE A 111 -29.53 28.01 11.87
C PHE A 111 -29.63 27.14 10.62
N SER A 112 -29.26 27.66 9.46
CA SER A 112 -29.36 26.92 8.19
C SER A 112 -28.03 26.50 7.63
N GLU A 113 -26.92 27.17 7.95
CA GLU A 113 -25.60 26.85 7.39
C GLU A 113 -24.63 26.32 8.42
N VAL A 114 -24.13 27.14 9.35
CA VAL A 114 -23.02 26.75 10.24
C VAL A 114 -23.39 25.58 11.13
N THR A 115 -24.49 25.68 11.89
CA THR A 115 -24.88 24.64 12.84
C THR A 115 -25.24 23.30 12.14
N PRO A 116 -26.10 23.26 11.09
CA PRO A 116 -26.43 22.02 10.41
C PRO A 116 -25.23 21.38 9.69
N LYS A 117 -24.36 22.17 9.07
CA LYS A 117 -23.12 21.67 8.43
C LYS A 117 -22.17 21.08 9.46
N THR A 118 -21.99 21.73 10.60
CA THR A 118 -21.13 21.21 11.68
C THR A 118 -21.64 19.90 12.23
N ILE A 119 -22.95 19.77 12.47
CA ILE A 119 -23.57 18.52 12.92
C ILE A 119 -23.40 17.42 11.87
N ALA A 120 -23.62 17.75 10.59
CA ALA A 120 -23.53 16.81 9.49
C ALA A 120 -22.10 16.33 9.24
N ALA A 121 -21.10 17.20 9.42
CA ALA A 121 -19.68 16.83 9.31
C ALA A 121 -19.26 15.84 10.41
N ASN A 122 -19.74 16.05 11.65
CA ASN A 122 -19.39 15.19 12.78
C ASN A 122 -20.20 13.87 12.80
N HIS A 123 -21.43 13.88 12.27
CA HIS A 123 -22.32 12.71 12.27
C HIS A 123 -22.92 12.44 10.88
N PRO A 124 -22.09 12.21 9.84
CA PRO A 124 -22.55 12.16 8.45
C PRO A 124 -23.57 11.04 8.19
N GLU A 125 -23.41 9.87 8.79
CA GLU A 125 -24.32 8.73 8.60
C GLU A 125 -25.73 9.02 9.14
N LYS A 126 -25.82 9.70 10.29
CA LYS A 126 -27.11 10.05 10.93
C LYS A 126 -27.91 11.07 10.13
N ILE A 127 -27.22 11.90 9.35
CA ILE A 127 -27.85 12.94 8.51
C ILE A 127 -28.07 12.43 7.09
N ALA A 128 -27.05 11.88 6.44
CA ALA A 128 -27.12 11.50 5.03
C ALA A 128 -28.06 10.32 4.75
N PHE A 129 -28.12 9.31 5.62
CA PHE A 129 -28.99 8.15 5.37
C PHE A 129 -30.49 8.50 5.43
N PRO A 130 -31.01 9.24 6.42
CA PRO A 130 -32.39 9.74 6.37
C PRO A 130 -32.61 10.71 5.22
N ALA A 131 -31.70 11.66 5.00
CA ALA A 131 -31.82 12.65 3.92
C ALA A 131 -31.92 11.99 2.54
N SER A 132 -31.24 10.85 2.32
CA SER A 132 -31.31 10.10 1.07
C SER A 132 -32.75 9.71 0.67
N PHE A 133 -33.65 9.57 1.63
CA PHE A 133 -35.04 9.24 1.36
C PHE A 133 -35.79 10.39 0.66
N LEU A 134 -35.56 11.63 1.09
CA LEU A 134 -36.16 12.83 0.48
C LEU A 134 -35.39 13.25 -0.79
N LEU A 135 -34.06 13.15 -0.79
CA LEU A 135 -33.24 13.56 -1.92
C LEU A 135 -33.46 12.70 -3.17
N GLN A 136 -33.81 11.43 -3.02
CA GLN A 136 -34.03 10.53 -4.15
C GLN A 136 -35.22 10.95 -5.05
N PRO A 137 -36.45 11.16 -4.53
CA PRO A 137 -37.57 11.68 -5.34
C PRO A 137 -37.30 13.10 -5.84
N LEU A 138 -36.68 13.96 -5.02
CA LEU A 138 -36.37 15.32 -5.39
C LEU A 138 -35.40 15.38 -6.58
N LEU A 139 -34.41 14.47 -6.63
CA LEU A 139 -33.49 14.34 -7.76
C LEU A 139 -34.25 14.02 -9.04
N ILE A 140 -35.26 13.14 -8.99
CA ILE A 140 -36.08 12.81 -10.15
C ILE A 140 -36.90 14.03 -10.62
N LEU A 141 -37.49 14.75 -9.68
CA LEU A 141 -38.31 15.94 -9.97
C LEU A 141 -37.48 17.09 -10.57
N LEU A 142 -36.28 17.34 -10.02
CA LEU A 142 -35.43 18.45 -10.45
C LEU A 142 -34.45 18.06 -11.59
N MET A 143 -34.49 16.79 -12.06
CA MET A 143 -33.61 16.30 -13.12
C MET A 143 -33.55 17.21 -14.36
N PRO A 144 -34.68 17.71 -14.92
CA PRO A 144 -34.63 18.57 -16.11
C PRO A 144 -33.86 19.88 -15.85
N PHE A 145 -34.02 20.47 -14.67
CA PHE A 145 -33.28 21.70 -14.30
C PHE A 145 -31.78 21.42 -14.13
N VAL A 146 -31.43 20.33 -13.44
CA VAL A 146 -30.03 19.90 -13.24
C VAL A 146 -29.35 19.64 -14.59
N TYR A 147 -30.06 19.05 -15.54
CA TYR A 147 -29.51 18.81 -16.87
C TYR A 147 -29.15 20.12 -17.59
N VAL A 148 -30.00 21.13 -17.52
CA VAL A 148 -29.73 22.45 -18.13
C VAL A 148 -28.55 23.13 -17.44
N VAL A 149 -28.53 23.14 -16.11
CA VAL A 149 -27.42 23.74 -15.34
C VAL A 149 -26.10 23.05 -15.65
N ASN A 150 -26.06 21.72 -15.65
CA ASN A 150 -24.84 20.96 -15.97
C ASN A 150 -24.41 21.15 -17.42
N ALA A 151 -25.34 21.28 -18.37
CA ALA A 151 -25.00 21.58 -19.75
C ALA A 151 -24.28 22.93 -19.88
N ILE A 152 -24.79 23.96 -19.21
CA ILE A 152 -24.17 25.28 -19.17
C ILE A 152 -22.80 25.23 -18.46
N ALA A 153 -22.72 24.56 -17.30
CA ALA A 153 -21.47 24.40 -16.56
C ALA A 153 -20.40 23.67 -17.40
N ASN A 154 -20.77 22.61 -18.11
CA ASN A 154 -19.86 21.87 -18.98
C ASN A 154 -19.33 22.71 -20.16
N VAL A 155 -20.16 23.62 -20.69
CA VAL A 155 -19.71 24.56 -21.71
C VAL A 155 -18.68 25.54 -21.13
N LEU A 156 -18.95 26.08 -19.93
CA LEU A 156 -18.01 26.99 -19.26
C LEU A 156 -16.69 26.28 -18.93
N ILE A 157 -16.74 25.04 -18.44
CA ILE A 157 -15.51 24.24 -18.17
C ILE A 157 -14.72 23.98 -19.46
N LYS A 158 -15.40 23.68 -20.57
CA LYS A 158 -14.69 23.53 -21.86
C LYS A 158 -13.97 24.80 -22.31
N ILE A 159 -14.52 25.97 -21.99
CA ILE A 159 -13.86 27.25 -22.32
C ILE A 159 -12.59 27.43 -21.49
N THR A 160 -12.51 26.93 -20.24
CA THR A 160 -11.29 26.99 -19.41
C THR A 160 -10.20 26.01 -19.84
N GLY A 161 -10.44 25.13 -20.82
CA GLY A 161 -9.47 24.12 -21.29
C GLY A 161 -9.22 22.94 -20.33
N LEU A 162 -9.90 22.90 -19.21
CA LEU A 162 -9.78 21.79 -18.24
C LEU A 162 -10.49 20.55 -18.76
N LYS A 163 -9.77 19.44 -18.89
CA LYS A 163 -10.35 18.13 -19.17
C LYS A 163 -10.87 17.53 -17.87
N LEU A 164 -12.18 17.36 -17.77
CA LEU A 164 -12.78 16.55 -16.71
C LEU A 164 -12.51 15.09 -17.02
N ASP A 165 -11.58 14.49 -16.29
CA ASP A 165 -11.37 13.04 -16.30
C ASP A 165 -12.53 12.38 -15.51
N GLN A 166 -13.62 12.08 -16.23
CA GLN A 166 -14.80 11.39 -15.65
C GLN A 166 -14.51 9.92 -15.29
N ASN A 167 -13.31 9.43 -15.58
CA ASN A 167 -12.89 8.03 -15.37
C ASN A 167 -11.88 7.83 -14.24
N SER A 168 -11.53 8.83 -13.45
CA SER A 168 -10.83 8.59 -12.19
C SER A 168 -11.79 7.87 -11.23
N LYS A 169 -12.04 6.59 -11.52
CA LYS A 169 -12.58 5.69 -10.51
C LYS A 169 -11.64 5.80 -9.33
N ASP A 170 -12.21 5.94 -8.14
CA ASP A 170 -11.51 5.86 -6.83
C ASP A 170 -10.82 4.48 -6.66
N LEU A 171 -9.92 4.14 -7.57
CA LEU A 171 -9.00 3.02 -7.41
C LEU A 171 -7.82 3.60 -6.66
N LEU A 172 -7.68 3.17 -5.42
CA LEU A 172 -6.48 3.47 -4.65
C LEU A 172 -5.26 3.01 -5.44
N SER A 173 -4.29 3.88 -5.57
CA SER A 173 -2.96 3.48 -6.01
C SER A 173 -2.31 2.59 -4.95
N THR A 174 -1.30 1.81 -5.31
CA THR A 174 -0.53 0.98 -4.36
C THR A 174 0.04 1.85 -3.24
N GLU A 175 0.49 3.07 -3.55
CA GLU A 175 1.02 4.04 -2.58
C GLU A 175 -0.05 4.56 -1.60
N GLU A 176 -1.24 4.88 -2.09
CA GLU A 176 -2.36 5.27 -1.23
C GLU A 176 -2.81 4.11 -0.33
N PHE A 177 -2.76 2.88 -0.83
CA PHE A 177 -3.06 1.70 -0.02
C PHE A 177 -1.99 1.46 1.05
N ARG A 178 -0.70 1.66 0.72
CA ARG A 178 0.41 1.63 1.69
C ARG A 178 0.18 2.63 2.82
N THR A 179 -0.16 3.87 2.48
CA THR A 179 -0.45 4.92 3.47
C THR A 179 -1.62 4.53 4.39
N LEU A 180 -2.70 3.97 3.82
CA LEU A 180 -3.82 3.48 4.62
C LEU A 180 -3.45 2.35 5.58
N VAL A 181 -2.56 1.44 5.16
CA VAL A 181 -2.05 0.36 6.03
C VAL A 181 -1.22 0.95 7.17
N HIS A 182 -0.41 1.99 6.91
CA HIS A 182 0.34 2.70 7.96
C HIS A 182 -0.60 3.41 8.95
N GLU A 183 -1.59 4.15 8.47
CA GLU A 183 -2.57 4.84 9.32
C GLU A 183 -3.43 3.88 10.15
N ALA A 184 -3.72 2.68 9.61
CA ALA A 184 -4.45 1.64 10.32
C ALA A 184 -3.65 0.96 11.44
N GLY A 185 -2.40 1.35 11.68
CA GLY A 185 -1.51 0.74 12.69
C GLY A 185 -2.08 0.69 14.10
N ALA A 186 -2.97 1.63 14.47
CA ALA A 186 -3.67 1.59 15.75
C ALA A 186 -4.72 0.46 15.86
N LEU A 187 -5.16 -0.13 14.72
CA LEU A 187 -6.21 -1.16 14.65
C LEU A 187 -5.65 -2.54 14.30
N ILE A 188 -4.44 -2.60 13.76
CA ILE A 188 -3.81 -3.83 13.25
C ILE A 188 -2.54 -4.10 14.07
N PRO A 189 -2.33 -5.31 14.62
CA PRO A 189 -1.08 -5.66 15.27
C PRO A 189 0.13 -5.42 14.35
N ALA A 190 1.21 -4.85 14.88
CA ALA A 190 2.39 -4.43 14.12
C ALA A 190 2.94 -5.52 13.16
N LYS A 191 3.00 -6.78 13.62
CA LYS A 191 3.46 -7.91 12.81
C LYS A 191 2.57 -8.15 11.56
N ARG A 192 1.24 -7.97 11.69
CA ARG A 192 0.32 -8.11 10.53
C ARG A 192 0.42 -6.92 9.58
N GLN A 193 0.63 -5.73 10.13
CA GLN A 193 0.86 -4.53 9.33
C GLN A 193 2.12 -4.70 8.47
N GLN A 194 3.22 -5.15 9.08
CA GLN A 194 4.46 -5.43 8.37
C GLN A 194 4.27 -6.44 7.23
N MET A 195 3.59 -7.57 7.50
CA MET A 195 3.28 -8.56 6.45
C MET A 195 2.50 -7.97 5.27
N LEU A 196 1.52 -7.07 5.53
CA LEU A 196 0.77 -6.42 4.46
C LEU A 196 1.65 -5.51 3.61
N LEU A 197 2.58 -4.80 4.24
CA LEU A 197 3.55 -3.95 3.54
C LEU A 197 4.54 -4.80 2.73
N SER A 198 5.09 -5.88 3.31
CA SER A 198 5.99 -6.80 2.59
C SER A 198 5.32 -7.44 1.36
N ILE A 199 4.01 -7.77 1.43
CA ILE A 199 3.29 -8.26 0.24
C ILE A 199 3.25 -7.21 -0.88
N LEU A 200 3.09 -5.93 -0.54
CA LEU A 200 3.12 -4.85 -1.54
C LEU A 200 4.53 -4.66 -2.13
N ASP A 201 5.56 -4.88 -1.31
CA ASP A 201 6.95 -4.77 -1.71
C ASP A 201 7.40 -5.86 -2.71
N LEU A 202 6.73 -7.03 -2.72
CA LEU A 202 7.01 -8.11 -3.68
C LEU A 202 6.87 -7.70 -5.15
N GLU A 203 6.16 -6.62 -5.46
CA GLU A 203 6.07 -6.08 -6.81
C GLU A 203 7.39 -5.44 -7.28
N THR A 204 8.18 -4.94 -6.34
CA THR A 204 9.43 -4.21 -6.62
C THR A 204 10.67 -5.06 -6.41
N VAL A 205 10.61 -6.06 -5.52
CA VAL A 205 11.72 -6.96 -5.19
C VAL A 205 11.88 -8.02 -6.28
N ARG A 206 13.14 -8.32 -6.61
CA ARG A 206 13.52 -9.29 -7.64
C ARG A 206 14.16 -10.52 -7.02
N VAL A 207 14.24 -11.59 -7.82
CA VAL A 207 14.85 -12.86 -7.40
C VAL A 207 16.32 -12.69 -6.97
N ASN A 208 17.08 -11.84 -7.66
CA ASN A 208 18.48 -11.57 -7.30
C ASN A 208 18.65 -10.86 -5.95
N ASP A 209 17.57 -10.27 -5.39
CA ASP A 209 17.63 -9.58 -4.10
C ASP A 209 17.57 -10.54 -2.91
N ILE A 210 17.06 -11.77 -3.13
CA ILE A 210 16.82 -12.77 -2.07
C ILE A 210 17.50 -14.11 -2.31
N MET A 211 18.11 -14.32 -3.50
CA MET A 211 18.73 -15.60 -3.84
C MET A 211 19.93 -15.88 -2.97
N VAL A 212 20.17 -17.15 -2.69
CA VAL A 212 21.47 -17.64 -2.20
C VAL A 212 22.48 -17.48 -3.34
N PRO A 213 23.55 -16.69 -3.16
CA PRO A 213 24.50 -16.41 -4.23
C PRO A 213 25.29 -17.66 -4.61
N ARG A 214 25.81 -17.66 -5.85
CA ARG A 214 26.57 -18.79 -6.43
C ARG A 214 27.68 -19.32 -5.54
N SER A 215 28.39 -18.44 -4.83
CA SER A 215 29.51 -18.79 -3.94
C SER A 215 29.12 -19.63 -2.74
N GLU A 216 27.83 -19.60 -2.36
CA GLU A 216 27.29 -20.29 -1.18
C GLU A 216 26.48 -21.53 -1.55
N ILE A 217 26.38 -21.83 -2.85
CA ILE A 217 25.63 -23.01 -3.29
C ILE A 217 26.35 -24.28 -2.85
N VAL A 218 25.68 -25.04 -2.00
CA VAL A 218 26.07 -26.42 -1.66
C VAL A 218 25.41 -27.38 -2.62
N GLY A 219 26.18 -28.22 -3.30
CA GLY A 219 25.66 -29.19 -4.27
C GLY A 219 26.67 -30.30 -4.57
N ILE A 220 26.41 -31.03 -5.64
CA ILE A 220 27.16 -32.24 -6.01
C ILE A 220 27.80 -32.02 -7.40
N ASP A 221 29.12 -32.10 -7.47
CA ASP A 221 29.82 -32.25 -8.73
C ASP A 221 29.98 -33.74 -9.04
N LEU A 222 29.50 -34.15 -10.21
CA LEU A 222 29.62 -35.55 -10.64
C LEU A 222 31.05 -35.96 -11.03
N ASP A 223 31.94 -34.98 -11.23
CA ASP A 223 33.37 -35.27 -11.50
C ASP A 223 34.14 -35.50 -10.19
N ASP A 224 33.61 -35.14 -9.01
CA ASP A 224 34.22 -35.41 -7.71
C ASP A 224 34.29 -36.91 -7.40
N ASP A 225 35.16 -37.28 -6.45
CA ASP A 225 35.25 -38.67 -5.99
C ASP A 225 33.93 -39.15 -5.31
N ILE A 226 33.62 -40.40 -5.49
CA ILE A 226 32.36 -40.98 -4.97
C ILE A 226 32.28 -40.88 -3.44
N ARG A 227 33.42 -40.91 -2.73
CA ARG A 227 33.51 -40.72 -1.28
C ARG A 227 33.18 -39.31 -0.83
N ASP A 228 33.59 -38.31 -1.62
CA ASP A 228 33.32 -36.89 -1.33
C ASP A 228 31.85 -36.61 -1.55
N ILE A 229 31.25 -37.13 -2.62
CA ILE A 229 29.82 -37.04 -2.87
C ILE A 229 29.01 -37.72 -1.71
N GLU A 230 29.42 -38.90 -1.26
CA GLU A 230 28.79 -39.58 -0.14
C GLU A 230 28.88 -38.76 1.15
N THR A 231 30.02 -38.10 1.41
CA THR A 231 30.21 -37.24 2.56
C THR A 231 29.27 -36.04 2.50
N ILE A 232 29.18 -35.35 1.35
CA ILE A 232 28.26 -34.23 1.16
C ILE A 232 26.82 -34.67 1.42
N LEU A 233 26.40 -35.81 0.87
CA LEU A 233 25.06 -36.37 1.05
C LEU A 233 24.74 -36.73 2.50
N ARG A 234 25.74 -37.16 3.29
CA ARG A 234 25.53 -37.54 4.70
C ARG A 234 25.53 -36.35 5.65
N THR A 235 26.25 -35.26 5.30
CA THR A 235 26.46 -34.09 6.17
C THR A 235 25.56 -32.90 5.81
N SER A 236 25.02 -32.87 4.58
CA SER A 236 24.19 -31.76 4.12
C SER A 236 22.90 -31.63 4.94
N GLN A 237 22.60 -30.40 5.35
CA GLN A 237 21.34 -30.02 6.01
C GLN A 237 20.26 -29.61 5.02
N HIS A 238 20.60 -29.46 3.74
CA HIS A 238 19.68 -29.00 2.71
C HIS A 238 18.79 -30.15 2.21
N THR A 239 17.50 -29.85 2.02
CA THR A 239 16.51 -30.84 1.51
C THR A 239 16.69 -31.15 0.03
N ARG A 240 17.27 -30.23 -0.74
CA ARG A 240 17.50 -30.33 -2.19
C ARG A 240 18.89 -29.81 -2.51
N LEU A 241 19.60 -30.54 -3.33
CA LEU A 241 20.95 -30.19 -3.78
C LEU A 241 20.96 -30.13 -5.31
N PRO A 242 21.53 -29.05 -5.93
CA PRO A 242 21.84 -29.07 -7.34
C PRO A 242 22.94 -30.08 -7.65
N VAL A 243 22.82 -30.70 -8.81
CA VAL A 243 23.80 -31.64 -9.34
C VAL A 243 24.33 -31.10 -10.66
N TRP A 244 25.63 -30.96 -10.79
CA TRP A 244 26.30 -30.48 -11.99
C TRP A 244 27.48 -31.36 -12.38
N LYS A 245 28.10 -31.07 -13.50
CA LYS A 245 29.28 -31.78 -13.99
C LYS A 245 30.43 -30.82 -14.34
N GLY A 246 31.48 -30.84 -13.55
CA GLY A 246 32.71 -30.04 -13.70
C GLY A 246 32.54 -28.56 -13.46
N ASN A 247 31.53 -27.96 -14.03
CA ASN A 247 31.25 -26.54 -13.83
C ASN A 247 29.82 -26.35 -13.36
N ILE A 248 29.61 -25.53 -12.33
CA ILE A 248 28.29 -25.23 -11.78
C ILE A 248 27.30 -24.65 -12.82
N ASN A 249 27.79 -24.04 -13.91
CA ASN A 249 26.93 -23.63 -15.02
C ASN A 249 26.33 -24.81 -15.80
N ASN A 250 26.89 -26.03 -15.65
CA ASN A 250 26.40 -27.24 -16.28
C ASN A 250 25.52 -28.04 -15.30
N ILE A 251 24.41 -27.45 -14.86
CA ILE A 251 23.45 -28.11 -13.97
C ILE A 251 22.73 -29.23 -14.74
N ILE A 252 22.83 -30.46 -14.22
CA ILE A 252 22.15 -31.64 -14.76
C ILE A 252 20.76 -31.80 -14.12
N GLY A 253 20.62 -31.42 -12.83
CA GLY A 253 19.33 -31.52 -12.17
C GLY A 253 19.36 -31.17 -10.69
N MET A 254 18.23 -31.47 -10.04
CA MET A 254 17.99 -31.24 -8.62
C MET A 254 17.75 -32.57 -7.91
N LEU A 255 18.60 -32.89 -6.96
CA LEU A 255 18.49 -34.09 -6.13
C LEU A 255 17.69 -33.76 -4.85
N HIS A 256 16.69 -34.57 -4.55
CA HIS A 256 15.98 -34.49 -3.27
C HIS A 256 16.60 -35.47 -2.28
N MET A 257 17.01 -35.03 -1.10
CA MET A 257 17.70 -35.81 -0.09
C MET A 257 16.95 -37.11 0.34
N ARG A 258 15.62 -37.09 0.35
CA ARG A 258 14.82 -38.31 0.57
C ARG A 258 15.13 -39.41 -0.48
N ASN A 259 15.37 -39.00 -1.73
CA ASN A 259 15.69 -39.94 -2.79
C ASN A 259 17.16 -40.37 -2.71
N ALA A 260 18.07 -39.44 -2.40
CA ALA A 260 19.46 -39.75 -2.14
C ALA A 260 19.64 -40.79 -1.01
N ALA A 261 18.89 -40.65 0.08
CA ALA A 261 18.91 -41.59 1.18
C ALA A 261 18.56 -43.06 0.77
N LYS A 262 17.70 -43.25 -0.24
CA LYS A 262 17.38 -44.58 -0.76
C LYS A 262 18.54 -45.16 -1.55
N VAL A 263 19.28 -44.36 -2.29
CA VAL A 263 20.45 -44.77 -3.05
C VAL A 263 21.63 -45.06 -2.10
N LEU A 264 21.81 -44.21 -1.07
CA LEU A 264 22.84 -44.45 -0.04
C LEU A 264 22.63 -45.70 0.82
N ALA A 265 21.39 -46.20 0.90
CA ALA A 265 21.06 -47.44 1.64
C ALA A 265 21.38 -48.71 0.83
N GLN A 266 21.76 -48.60 -0.42
CA GLN A 266 22.15 -49.76 -1.23
C GLN A 266 23.57 -50.24 -0.89
N PRO A 267 23.90 -51.52 -1.10
CA PRO A 267 25.22 -52.07 -0.79
C PRO A 267 26.37 -51.45 -1.57
N GLU A 268 26.09 -50.99 -2.81
CA GLU A 268 27.05 -50.31 -3.67
C GLU A 268 26.45 -48.95 -4.12
N PHE A 269 27.03 -47.86 -3.66
CA PHE A 269 26.66 -46.53 -4.07
C PHE A 269 27.22 -46.23 -5.47
N ASN A 270 26.33 -45.86 -6.44
CA ASN A 270 26.71 -45.58 -7.81
C ASN A 270 26.18 -44.20 -8.29
N LYS A 271 27.01 -43.42 -8.93
CA LYS A 271 26.65 -42.14 -9.53
C LYS A 271 25.52 -42.25 -10.56
N ALA A 272 25.45 -43.34 -11.31
CA ALA A 272 24.37 -43.58 -12.28
C ALA A 272 22.98 -43.70 -11.62
N GLU A 273 22.88 -44.31 -10.47
CA GLU A 273 21.64 -44.42 -9.72
C GLU A 273 21.24 -43.08 -9.09
N LEU A 274 22.21 -42.29 -8.68
CA LEU A 274 21.97 -40.91 -8.20
C LEU A 274 21.33 -40.07 -9.29
N LEU A 275 21.81 -40.19 -10.53
CA LEU A 275 21.23 -39.48 -11.67
C LEU A 275 19.81 -39.88 -11.98
N GLN A 276 19.45 -41.17 -11.83
CA GLN A 276 18.07 -41.66 -12.08
C GLN A 276 17.04 -41.09 -11.12
N VAL A 277 17.46 -40.70 -9.90
CA VAL A 277 16.57 -40.12 -8.90
C VAL A 277 16.62 -38.60 -8.87
N THR A 278 17.45 -37.98 -9.71
CA THR A 278 17.59 -36.55 -9.91
C THR A 278 16.48 -36.05 -10.85
N ARG A 279 15.89 -34.91 -10.55
CA ARG A 279 14.83 -34.27 -11.35
C ARG A 279 15.40 -33.15 -12.20
N ASP A 280 14.73 -32.83 -13.31
CA ASP A 280 15.09 -31.71 -14.17
C ASP A 280 15.15 -30.40 -13.37
N PRO A 281 16.17 -29.57 -13.62
CA PRO A 281 16.30 -28.27 -12.98
C PRO A 281 15.20 -27.32 -13.47
N TYR A 282 14.87 -26.34 -12.64
CA TYR A 282 13.96 -25.25 -13.00
C TYR A 282 14.74 -23.95 -12.97
N PHE A 283 14.86 -23.29 -14.11
CA PHE A 283 15.62 -22.06 -14.26
C PHE A 283 14.73 -20.82 -14.21
N VAL A 284 15.24 -19.76 -13.58
CA VAL A 284 14.54 -18.48 -13.45
C VAL A 284 15.54 -17.34 -13.69
N PRO A 285 15.19 -16.29 -14.47
CA PRO A 285 16.03 -15.12 -14.64
C PRO A 285 16.23 -14.38 -13.31
N GLU A 286 17.41 -13.87 -13.05
CA GLU A 286 17.72 -13.07 -11.84
C GLU A 286 16.87 -11.80 -11.72
N THR A 287 16.44 -11.24 -12.86
CA THR A 287 15.60 -10.04 -12.93
C THR A 287 14.12 -10.29 -12.70
N ALA A 288 13.70 -11.55 -12.51
CA ALA A 288 12.28 -11.90 -12.29
C ALA A 288 11.77 -11.28 -11.00
N GLN A 289 10.55 -10.73 -11.04
CA GLN A 289 9.88 -10.17 -9.87
C GLN A 289 9.37 -11.28 -8.94
N LEU A 290 9.51 -11.08 -7.62
CA LEU A 290 9.17 -12.11 -6.63
C LEU A 290 7.70 -12.53 -6.66
N HIS A 291 6.79 -11.58 -6.85
CA HIS A 291 5.36 -11.90 -6.90
C HIS A 291 5.04 -12.85 -8.05
N ASN A 292 5.64 -12.65 -9.24
CA ASN A 292 5.47 -13.54 -10.38
C ASN A 292 6.10 -14.92 -10.11
N GLN A 293 7.27 -14.93 -9.49
CA GLN A 293 7.96 -16.17 -9.16
C GLN A 293 7.22 -17.00 -8.11
N LEU A 294 6.57 -16.38 -7.15
CA LEU A 294 5.69 -17.07 -6.18
C LEU A 294 4.56 -17.83 -6.89
N PHE A 295 3.88 -17.17 -7.84
CA PHE A 295 2.83 -17.83 -8.64
C PHE A 295 3.39 -18.93 -9.55
N ASN A 296 4.57 -18.75 -10.12
CA ASN A 296 5.23 -19.75 -10.94
C ASN A 296 5.61 -21.00 -10.12
N PHE A 297 6.14 -20.84 -8.91
CA PHE A 297 6.42 -21.97 -8.02
C PHE A 297 5.15 -22.76 -7.70
N GLN A 298 4.03 -22.07 -7.46
CA GLN A 298 2.75 -22.73 -7.23
C GLN A 298 2.24 -23.47 -8.47
N LYS A 299 2.27 -22.84 -9.62
CA LYS A 299 1.80 -23.38 -10.91
C LYS A 299 2.60 -24.60 -11.35
N GLU A 300 3.93 -24.50 -11.32
CA GLU A 300 4.85 -25.55 -11.74
C GLU A 300 5.08 -26.62 -10.64
N GLN A 301 4.48 -26.44 -9.46
CA GLN A 301 4.67 -27.31 -8.27
C GLN A 301 6.16 -27.51 -7.91
N ARG A 302 6.95 -26.43 -8.09
CA ARG A 302 8.38 -26.39 -7.75
C ARG A 302 8.55 -25.59 -6.45
N ARG A 303 9.66 -25.81 -5.73
CA ARG A 303 10.01 -25.09 -4.50
C ARG A 303 11.41 -24.51 -4.52
N ILE A 304 12.18 -24.80 -5.58
CA ILE A 304 13.55 -24.34 -5.76
C ILE A 304 13.77 -24.07 -7.23
N ALA A 305 14.52 -23.01 -7.52
CA ALA A 305 14.91 -22.60 -8.85
C ALA A 305 16.40 -22.30 -8.89
N ILE A 306 17.04 -22.61 -10.00
CA ILE A 306 18.36 -22.13 -10.34
C ILE A 306 18.20 -20.75 -10.97
N VAL A 307 18.87 -19.77 -10.41
CA VAL A 307 18.85 -18.38 -10.91
C VAL A 307 19.95 -18.19 -11.93
N VAL A 308 19.60 -17.65 -13.09
CA VAL A 308 20.53 -17.45 -14.20
C VAL A 308 20.50 -16.01 -14.72
N ASP A 309 21.64 -15.58 -15.27
CA ASP A 309 21.73 -14.34 -16.02
C ASP A 309 21.20 -14.50 -17.46
N GLU A 310 21.28 -13.43 -18.29
CA GLU A 310 20.89 -13.41 -19.69
C GLU A 310 21.75 -14.28 -20.60
N TYR A 311 22.90 -14.72 -20.13
CA TYR A 311 23.82 -15.62 -20.83
C TYR A 311 23.65 -17.09 -20.42
N GLY A 312 22.80 -17.37 -19.44
CA GLY A 312 22.58 -18.70 -18.90
C GLY A 312 23.58 -19.13 -17.82
N ASN A 313 24.41 -18.20 -17.31
CA ASN A 313 25.31 -18.53 -16.19
C ASN A 313 24.54 -18.55 -14.87
N VAL A 314 24.84 -19.52 -14.03
CA VAL A 314 24.24 -19.64 -12.70
C VAL A 314 24.73 -18.50 -11.80
N GLN A 315 23.80 -17.72 -11.30
CA GLN A 315 24.02 -16.63 -10.36
C GLN A 315 23.71 -17.03 -8.92
N GLY A 316 22.76 -17.95 -8.73
CA GLY A 316 22.34 -18.37 -7.40
C GLY A 316 21.25 -19.42 -7.43
N ILE A 317 20.64 -19.61 -6.27
CA ILE A 317 19.45 -20.46 -6.05
C ILE A 317 18.41 -19.62 -5.30
N ALA A 318 17.14 -19.72 -5.72
CA ALA A 318 16.02 -19.13 -4.99
C ALA A 318 15.03 -20.23 -4.62
N THR A 319 14.51 -20.17 -3.41
CA THR A 319 13.51 -21.12 -2.91
C THR A 319 12.15 -20.44 -2.65
N LEU A 320 11.12 -21.24 -2.51
CA LEU A 320 9.80 -20.74 -2.09
C LEU A 320 9.87 -20.24 -0.65
N GLU A 321 10.71 -20.88 0.16
CA GLU A 321 10.94 -20.53 1.54
C GLU A 321 11.51 -19.12 1.67
N ASP A 322 12.47 -18.71 0.83
CA ASP A 322 13.06 -17.34 0.80
C ASP A 322 12.01 -16.28 0.45
N ILE A 323 11.12 -16.57 -0.52
CA ILE A 323 10.02 -15.66 -0.87
C ILE A 323 9.02 -15.52 0.29
N LEU A 324 8.73 -16.60 1.01
CA LEU A 324 7.82 -16.57 2.16
C LEU A 324 8.46 -15.82 3.33
N GLU A 325 9.76 -15.93 3.50
CA GLU A 325 10.52 -15.18 4.49
C GLU A 325 10.48 -13.67 4.25
N GLU A 326 10.56 -13.22 3.00
CA GLU A 326 10.39 -11.81 2.65
C GLU A 326 8.99 -11.28 3.03
N ILE A 327 7.96 -12.13 3.00
CA ILE A 327 6.57 -11.73 3.37
C ILE A 327 6.37 -11.72 4.88
N VAL A 328 6.80 -12.78 5.57
CA VAL A 328 6.44 -13.06 6.98
C VAL A 328 7.50 -12.52 7.94
N GLY A 329 8.73 -12.29 7.44
CA GLY A 329 9.95 -12.12 8.22
C GLY A 329 10.47 -13.48 8.70
N ASP A 330 11.66 -13.51 9.26
CA ASP A 330 12.34 -14.72 9.71
C ASP A 330 11.44 -15.61 10.55
N PHE A 331 11.28 -16.86 10.12
CA PHE A 331 10.57 -17.88 10.86
C PHE A 331 11.38 -18.38 12.06
N THR A 332 12.67 -18.18 12.01
CA THR A 332 13.56 -18.52 13.12
C THR A 332 13.49 -17.41 14.16
N SER A 333 12.80 -17.72 15.27
CA SER A 333 12.94 -16.99 16.54
C SER A 333 14.33 -17.18 17.16
N ASP A 334 15.26 -17.76 16.45
CA ASP A 334 16.67 -17.81 16.79
C ASP A 334 17.31 -16.47 16.39
N MET A 335 17.23 -15.51 17.32
CA MET A 335 18.14 -14.35 17.35
C MET A 335 19.63 -14.81 17.32
N SER A 336 19.91 -16.10 17.35
CA SER A 336 21.23 -16.69 17.34
C SER A 336 21.85 -16.82 15.94
N ALA A 337 21.09 -16.89 14.85
CA ALA A 337 21.68 -16.91 13.50
C ALA A 337 22.08 -15.51 13.03
N THR A 338 21.20 -14.53 13.18
CA THR A 338 21.50 -13.11 12.89
C THR A 338 22.55 -12.54 13.87
N SER A 339 22.66 -13.10 15.08
CA SER A 339 23.66 -12.71 16.08
C SER A 339 25.06 -13.26 15.83
N GLN A 340 25.24 -14.21 14.87
CA GLN A 340 26.58 -14.64 14.46
C GLN A 340 27.21 -13.69 13.45
N ASP A 341 26.41 -13.09 12.57
CA ASP A 341 26.87 -12.22 11.51
C ASP A 341 26.97 -10.75 11.93
N ILE A 342 26.23 -10.36 12.97
CA ILE A 342 26.19 -8.98 13.53
C ILE A 342 26.44 -9.06 15.04
N THR A 343 27.62 -8.60 15.47
CA THR A 343 27.99 -8.59 16.89
C THR A 343 28.01 -7.15 17.41
N PRO A 344 27.08 -6.76 18.29
CA PRO A 344 27.10 -5.44 18.93
C PRO A 344 28.30 -5.31 19.86
N GLN A 345 28.87 -4.11 19.93
CA GLN A 345 30.00 -3.77 20.81
C GLN A 345 29.55 -2.79 21.90
N ASP A 346 30.28 -2.75 23.01
CA ASP A 346 29.97 -1.88 24.17
C ASP A 346 30.05 -0.38 23.84
N ASP A 347 30.74 -0.01 22.76
CA ASP A 347 30.89 1.37 22.27
C ASP A 347 29.77 1.82 21.30
N GLY A 348 28.74 1.01 21.12
CA GLY A 348 27.62 1.31 20.22
C GLY A 348 27.92 1.03 18.74
N SER A 349 29.07 0.44 18.43
CA SER A 349 29.41 -0.03 17.09
C SER A 349 28.98 -1.49 16.90
N PHE A 350 29.02 -1.97 15.64
CA PHE A 350 28.70 -3.33 15.28
C PHE A 350 29.83 -3.95 14.49
N ILE A 351 30.22 -5.18 14.82
CA ILE A 351 31.09 -6.01 13.99
C ILE A 351 30.18 -6.84 13.08
N ILE A 352 30.37 -6.73 11.78
CA ILE A 352 29.51 -7.29 10.76
C ILE A 352 30.33 -8.22 9.87
N ASP A 353 29.80 -9.42 9.56
CA ASP A 353 30.37 -10.33 8.57
C ASP A 353 30.19 -9.74 7.16
N GLY A 354 31.22 -9.81 6.35
CA GLY A 354 31.20 -9.25 4.99
C GLY A 354 30.25 -9.94 4.03
N THR A 355 29.79 -11.15 4.31
CA THR A 355 28.81 -11.90 3.51
C THR A 355 27.39 -11.46 3.79
N THR A 356 27.15 -10.72 4.90
CA THR A 356 25.81 -10.25 5.28
C THR A 356 25.17 -9.42 4.17
N ASN A 357 23.91 -9.69 3.85
CA ASN A 357 23.15 -8.94 2.87
C ASN A 357 22.85 -7.52 3.39
N ILE A 358 23.03 -6.50 2.55
CA ILE A 358 22.83 -5.09 2.91
C ILE A 358 21.38 -4.82 3.33
N ARG A 359 20.39 -5.46 2.67
CA ARG A 359 18.97 -5.30 3.03
C ARG A 359 18.68 -5.85 4.42
N ASP A 360 19.26 -7.00 4.76
CA ASP A 360 19.09 -7.62 6.08
C ASP A 360 19.79 -6.78 7.15
N LEU A 361 20.95 -6.22 6.83
CA LEU A 361 21.67 -5.30 7.70
C LEU A 361 20.84 -4.04 7.99
N ASN A 362 20.31 -3.40 6.93
CA ASN A 362 19.44 -2.21 7.07
C ASN A 362 18.20 -2.53 7.92
N LYS A 363 17.61 -3.69 7.72
CA LYS A 363 16.41 -4.14 8.47
C LYS A 363 16.72 -4.47 9.93
N ALA A 364 17.87 -5.09 10.21
CA ALA A 364 18.26 -5.50 11.57
C ALA A 364 18.71 -4.34 12.46
N LEU A 365 19.44 -3.36 11.88
CA LEU A 365 20.08 -2.26 12.62
C LEU A 365 19.40 -0.90 12.40
N ASP A 366 18.32 -0.84 11.61
CA ASP A 366 17.66 0.40 11.18
C ASP A 366 18.67 1.35 10.50
N PHE A 367 19.48 0.76 9.61
CA PHE A 367 20.46 1.47 8.79
C PHE A 367 19.84 1.83 7.43
N ASP A 368 20.46 2.80 6.73
CA ASP A 368 20.06 3.27 5.40
C ASP A 368 21.25 3.18 4.42
N LEU A 369 21.92 2.02 4.41
CA LEU A 369 23.01 1.76 3.47
C LEU A 369 22.46 1.58 2.05
N PRO A 370 23.18 2.00 0.99
CA PRO A 370 22.76 1.88 -0.40
C PRO A 370 22.49 0.43 -0.79
N ILE A 371 21.27 0.16 -1.29
CA ILE A 371 20.84 -1.17 -1.77
C ILE A 371 20.96 -1.32 -3.29
N THR A 372 21.31 -0.22 -3.99
CA THR A 372 21.56 -0.20 -5.43
C THR A 372 23.02 -0.57 -5.68
N GLY A 373 23.30 -1.67 -6.38
CA GLY A 373 24.64 -2.19 -6.62
C GLY A 373 24.88 -3.53 -5.95
N PRO A 374 26.03 -3.73 -5.29
CA PRO A 374 26.38 -4.98 -4.60
C PRO A 374 25.36 -5.36 -3.54
N LYS A 375 25.13 -6.65 -3.37
CA LYS A 375 24.12 -7.17 -2.43
C LYS A 375 24.68 -7.48 -1.04
N THR A 376 26.02 -7.69 -0.94
CA THR A 376 26.68 -8.02 0.31
C THR A 376 27.44 -6.84 0.87
N PHE A 377 27.64 -6.83 2.18
CA PHE A 377 28.38 -5.77 2.87
C PHE A 377 29.83 -5.67 2.38
N SER A 378 30.51 -6.80 2.14
CA SER A 378 31.86 -6.84 1.49
C SER A 378 31.82 -6.19 0.11
N GLY A 379 30.81 -6.49 -0.70
CA GLY A 379 30.65 -5.91 -2.04
C GLY A 379 30.51 -4.40 -2.01
N LEU A 380 29.66 -3.86 -1.10
CA LEU A 380 29.47 -2.43 -0.91
C LEU A 380 30.78 -1.70 -0.55
N ILE A 381 31.59 -2.28 0.35
CA ILE A 381 32.85 -1.70 0.75
C ILE A 381 33.85 -1.72 -0.40
N ILE A 382 33.94 -2.83 -1.15
CA ILE A 382 34.85 -2.97 -2.30
C ILE A 382 34.47 -1.99 -3.43
N GLU A 383 33.17 -1.83 -3.69
CA GLU A 383 32.68 -0.84 -4.67
C GLU A 383 33.07 0.58 -4.26
N ALA A 384 32.87 0.94 -3.00
CA ALA A 384 33.21 2.26 -2.47
C ALA A 384 34.72 2.55 -2.48
N LEU A 385 35.56 1.51 -2.34
CA LEU A 385 37.02 1.62 -2.38
C LEU A 385 37.60 1.50 -3.79
N GLU A 386 36.83 1.01 -4.76
CA GLU A 386 37.28 0.65 -6.12
C GLU A 386 38.48 -0.28 -6.13
N SER A 387 38.79 -0.94 -5.01
CA SER A 387 39.92 -1.83 -4.84
C SER A 387 39.74 -2.78 -3.66
N ILE A 388 40.46 -3.92 -3.68
CA ILE A 388 40.46 -4.85 -2.54
C ILE A 388 41.54 -4.37 -1.57
N PRO A 389 41.21 -3.95 -0.35
CA PRO A 389 42.17 -3.45 0.63
C PRO A 389 42.97 -4.58 1.28
N ASP A 390 44.19 -4.31 1.66
CA ASP A 390 45.04 -5.29 2.35
C ASP A 390 44.63 -5.53 3.82
N SER A 391 44.22 -4.52 4.55
CA SER A 391 43.56 -4.53 5.89
C SER A 391 43.57 -3.15 6.54
N ASN A 392 42.82 -2.97 7.66
CA ASN A 392 42.86 -1.80 8.55
C ASN A 392 42.61 -0.44 7.85
N ILE A 393 41.74 -0.42 6.84
CA ILE A 393 41.31 0.81 6.20
C ILE A 393 39.99 1.24 6.85
N CYS A 394 39.87 2.53 7.12
CA CYS A 394 38.65 3.15 7.55
C CYS A 394 38.10 4.02 6.41
N LEU A 395 36.82 3.83 6.09
CA LEU A 395 36.10 4.60 5.06
C LEU A 395 34.80 5.11 5.61
N LYS A 396 34.21 6.10 4.94
CA LYS A 396 32.91 6.60 5.24
C LYS A 396 31.97 6.35 4.06
N ILE A 397 30.83 5.70 4.33
CA ILE A 397 29.73 5.53 3.37
C ILE A 397 28.52 6.20 3.98
N GLU A 398 28.04 7.27 3.37
CA GLU A 398 26.94 8.12 3.88
C GLU A 398 27.19 8.55 5.35
N ASP A 399 26.33 8.16 6.28
CA ASP A 399 26.41 8.48 7.70
C ASP A 399 27.11 7.38 8.53
N TYR A 400 27.78 6.43 7.86
CA TYR A 400 28.41 5.29 8.53
C TYR A 400 29.92 5.30 8.34
N GLN A 401 30.64 5.21 9.44
CA GLN A 401 32.09 4.97 9.46
C GLN A 401 32.33 3.48 9.53
N ILE A 402 33.08 2.94 8.57
CA ILE A 402 33.35 1.51 8.42
C ILE A 402 34.84 1.28 8.53
N GLU A 403 35.29 0.44 9.46
CA GLU A 403 36.66 0.02 9.68
C GLU A 403 36.82 -1.46 9.30
N ILE A 404 37.65 -1.77 8.33
CA ILE A 404 37.89 -3.14 7.89
C ILE A 404 38.80 -3.83 8.88
N LEU A 405 38.30 -4.89 9.52
CA LEU A 405 39.02 -5.63 10.54
C LEU A 405 39.79 -6.82 9.94
N LYS A 406 39.20 -7.50 8.94
CA LYS A 406 39.81 -8.72 8.36
C LYS A 406 39.42 -8.88 6.91
N VAL A 407 40.44 -9.21 6.10
CA VAL A 407 40.30 -9.60 4.68
C VAL A 407 40.72 -11.06 4.51
N LYS A 408 39.96 -11.84 3.75
CA LYS A 408 40.26 -13.25 3.46
C LYS A 408 39.80 -13.58 2.04
N ALA A 409 40.68 -14.25 1.26
CA ALA A 409 40.35 -14.71 -0.10
C ALA A 409 39.79 -13.61 -1.03
N ASN A 410 40.39 -12.41 -1.00
CA ASN A 410 39.96 -11.23 -1.76
C ASN A 410 38.57 -10.67 -1.40
N MET A 411 38.04 -11.04 -0.26
CA MET A 411 36.77 -10.52 0.30
C MET A 411 37.05 -9.92 1.68
N ILE A 412 36.25 -8.93 2.04
CA ILE A 412 36.23 -8.41 3.41
C ILE A 412 35.45 -9.42 4.25
N ALA A 413 36.16 -10.08 5.18
CA ALA A 413 35.57 -11.08 6.04
C ALA A 413 34.76 -10.45 7.20
N THR A 414 35.33 -9.39 7.83
CA THR A 414 34.66 -8.68 8.91
C THR A 414 35.02 -7.20 8.89
N ALA A 415 34.04 -6.33 9.15
CA ALA A 415 34.27 -4.90 9.36
C ALA A 415 33.45 -4.37 10.52
N LYS A 416 33.92 -3.30 11.15
CA LYS A 416 33.30 -2.59 12.24
C LYS A 416 32.55 -1.38 11.68
N VAL A 417 31.29 -1.20 12.05
CA VAL A 417 30.45 -0.07 11.61
C VAL A 417 30.04 0.78 12.79
N THR A 418 30.18 2.09 12.63
CA THR A 418 29.74 3.08 13.60
C THR A 418 28.91 4.14 12.90
N LYS A 419 27.73 4.45 13.41
CA LYS A 419 26.90 5.55 12.89
C LYS A 419 27.47 6.88 13.41
N VAL A 420 27.70 7.84 12.52
CA VAL A 420 28.35 9.14 12.81
C VAL A 420 27.31 10.25 12.90
#